data_4fba4a3925a3e31a602a70ae0516c6bf
#
_entry.id   4fba4a3925a3e31a602a70ae0516c6bf
#
_cell.length_a   1.000
_cell.length_b   1.000
_cell.length_c   1.000
_cell.angle_alpha   90.00
_cell.angle_beta   90.00
_cell.angle_gamma   90.00
#
_symmetry.space_group_name_H-M   'P 1'
#
loop_
_entity.id
_entity.type
_entity.pdbx_description
1 polymer ?
#
loop_
_entity_poly.entity_id
_entity_poly.type
_entity_poly.pdbx_seq_one_letter_code
_entity_poly.pdbx_strand_id
1 'polypeptide(L)'
;MTFMLALTSVKAGNYDSYYQNLPVSMPKVTEAVIPDYTVNIKDFGGVGDGITLNTEAFSKAISALNKKGGGHLVVPAGIWMTGLISLKDNIDLHIEKNAIIMASPDKNLFIKEKDGKKDTKCTPLISASKRKNISITGEGVIDGNGAYWRPVKRSKVSDAEWKEFLYMGGTQAEEGKLWFPFNLKHYDNIAATPEAQEKMRTHLIRITDCENVLIKGITIQNSPKFHLIPTRCTNVIVDGVTIRCPWNAQNGDGLDISSCKNVLIVNNTIDVGDDGICMKAGAGESGLKYGPCENILIENNAVFHAHGGFVIGSEFTGGIKNFVVRNNRFSGTDTGLRFKSGIGRGGKVEKLYISDIFMTDIKDEAIVFECTYIDKKYSVKEDKAETVTYTDAPFAPDFGDIHISNVVCRNAKTAISAHGLPGLKCVHDVTIDNSTFFYTKTDKDFDNNVDVKVTNTKFVTFDK
;
A
#
# COMPACT_ATOMS: atom_id res chain seq x y z
N MET A 1 39.76 -25.62 -0.25
CA MET A 1 38.76 -26.16 -1.17
C MET A 1 37.61 -25.16 -1.17
N THR A 2 37.66 -24.21 -2.09
CA THR A 2 36.73 -23.08 -2.14
C THR A 2 35.46 -23.55 -2.85
N PHE A 3 34.35 -23.67 -2.10
CA PHE A 3 33.05 -23.94 -2.69
C PHE A 3 32.58 -22.70 -3.40
N MET A 4 32.67 -22.68 -4.71
CA MET A 4 32.00 -21.70 -5.57
C MET A 4 30.53 -22.08 -5.62
N LEU A 5 29.69 -21.44 -4.82
CA LEU A 5 28.23 -21.51 -5.00
C LEU A 5 27.90 -20.81 -6.32
N ALA A 6 27.42 -21.59 -7.28
CA ALA A 6 26.82 -21.04 -8.49
C ALA A 6 25.51 -20.34 -8.10
N LEU A 7 25.55 -19.02 -7.96
CA LEU A 7 24.36 -18.19 -7.96
C LEU A 7 23.72 -18.33 -9.34
N THR A 8 22.57 -18.99 -9.43
CA THR A 8 21.72 -18.92 -10.60
C THR A 8 21.31 -17.46 -10.75
N SER A 9 21.87 -16.79 -11.76
CA SER A 9 21.43 -15.46 -12.15
C SER A 9 19.91 -15.52 -12.39
N VAL A 10 19.14 -14.84 -11.58
CA VAL A 10 17.72 -14.60 -11.86
C VAL A 10 17.74 -13.81 -13.17
N LYS A 11 17.42 -14.48 -14.28
CA LYS A 11 17.23 -13.79 -15.56
C LYS A 11 16.18 -12.71 -15.32
N ALA A 12 16.52 -11.46 -15.64
CA ALA A 12 15.58 -10.36 -15.68
C ALA A 12 14.30 -10.84 -16.39
N GLY A 13 13.16 -10.72 -15.74
CA GLY A 13 11.92 -11.22 -16.28
C GLY A 13 11.59 -10.39 -17.52
N ASN A 14 11.23 -11.02 -18.62
CA ASN A 14 10.71 -10.31 -19.78
C ASN A 14 9.28 -9.86 -19.48
N TYR A 15 9.08 -8.60 -19.09
CA TYR A 15 7.77 -8.02 -18.81
C TYR A 15 7.02 -7.53 -20.07
N ASP A 16 7.58 -7.73 -21.24
CA ASP A 16 7.01 -7.25 -22.51
C ASP A 16 5.63 -7.81 -22.79
N SER A 17 5.34 -9.04 -22.35
CA SER A 17 4.04 -9.68 -22.53
C SER A 17 2.89 -8.94 -21.85
N TYR A 18 3.13 -8.26 -20.75
CA TYR A 18 2.11 -7.49 -20.05
C TYR A 18 1.64 -6.24 -20.83
N TYR A 19 2.47 -5.74 -21.73
CA TYR A 19 2.15 -4.56 -22.55
C TYR A 19 1.48 -4.87 -23.88
N GLN A 20 1.11 -6.13 -24.10
CA GLN A 20 0.36 -6.54 -25.29
C GLN A 20 -1.13 -6.26 -25.15
N ASN A 21 -1.79 -5.87 -26.24
CA ASN A 21 -3.24 -5.66 -26.30
C ASN A 21 -3.80 -4.71 -25.23
N LEU A 22 -3.07 -3.68 -24.87
CA LEU A 22 -3.56 -2.66 -23.95
C LEU A 22 -4.61 -1.78 -24.63
N PRO A 23 -5.68 -1.37 -23.94
CA PRO A 23 -6.69 -0.44 -24.47
C PRO A 23 -6.14 0.98 -24.68
N VAL A 24 -4.99 1.26 -24.11
CA VAL A 24 -4.31 2.56 -24.19
C VAL A 24 -2.81 2.36 -24.29
N SER A 25 -2.14 3.21 -25.06
CA SER A 25 -0.68 3.19 -25.17
C SER A 25 -0.02 3.66 -23.89
N MET A 26 0.95 2.89 -23.40
CA MET A 26 1.80 3.29 -22.27
C MET A 26 3.24 2.80 -22.48
N PRO A 27 4.22 3.56 -21.95
CA PRO A 27 5.62 3.15 -22.03
C PRO A 27 5.85 1.89 -21.18
N LYS A 28 6.74 1.03 -21.65
CA LYS A 28 7.19 -0.11 -20.87
C LYS A 28 8.06 0.35 -19.70
N VAL A 29 7.94 -0.33 -18.59
CA VAL A 29 8.77 -0.09 -17.41
C VAL A 29 10.22 -0.49 -17.70
N THR A 30 11.18 0.29 -17.20
CA THR A 30 12.61 -0.07 -17.25
C THR A 30 13.00 -0.80 -15.98
N GLU A 31 13.64 -1.95 -16.14
CA GLU A 31 14.11 -2.75 -15.00
C GLU A 31 15.34 -2.13 -14.33
N ALA A 32 15.50 -2.40 -13.02
CA ALA A 32 16.71 -2.03 -12.31
C ALA A 32 17.90 -2.87 -12.81
N VAL A 33 19.03 -2.23 -13.04
CA VAL A 33 20.27 -2.90 -13.44
C VAL A 33 21.24 -2.88 -12.25
N ILE A 34 21.55 -4.06 -11.72
CA ILE A 34 22.42 -4.24 -10.57
C ILE A 34 23.76 -4.84 -11.03
N PRO A 35 24.92 -4.27 -10.64
CA PRO A 35 26.22 -4.85 -10.94
C PRO A 35 26.38 -6.26 -10.38
N ASP A 36 27.04 -7.13 -11.12
CA ASP A 36 27.34 -8.51 -10.72
C ASP A 36 28.49 -8.58 -9.71
N TYR A 37 28.25 -8.05 -8.52
CA TYR A 37 29.15 -8.11 -7.38
C TYR A 37 28.34 -8.45 -6.13
N THR A 38 28.74 -9.48 -5.41
CA THR A 38 27.96 -10.02 -4.30
C THR A 38 28.74 -10.00 -2.99
N VAL A 39 28.08 -9.62 -1.91
CA VAL A 39 28.60 -9.73 -0.55
C VAL A 39 27.57 -10.41 0.35
N ASN A 40 28.04 -11.11 1.37
CA ASN A 40 27.19 -11.72 2.38
C ASN A 40 27.20 -10.87 3.66
N ILE A 41 26.04 -10.67 4.29
CA ILE A 41 25.95 -9.88 5.52
C ILE A 41 26.84 -10.43 6.65
N LYS A 42 27.09 -11.75 6.67
CA LYS A 42 27.97 -12.38 7.65
C LYS A 42 29.41 -11.87 7.58
N ASP A 43 29.90 -11.48 6.40
CA ASP A 43 31.23 -10.93 6.18
C ASP A 43 31.43 -9.56 6.86
N PHE A 44 30.32 -8.93 7.28
CA PHE A 44 30.29 -7.64 7.95
C PHE A 44 29.91 -7.74 9.44
N GLY A 45 30.02 -8.95 9.99
CA GLY A 45 29.69 -9.22 11.39
C GLY A 45 28.18 -9.41 11.68
N GLY A 46 27.41 -9.69 10.67
CA GLY A 46 26.00 -10.02 10.85
C GLY A 46 25.80 -11.41 11.47
N VAL A 47 24.82 -11.52 12.37
CA VAL A 47 24.45 -12.75 13.08
C VAL A 47 22.94 -12.96 12.98
N GLY A 48 22.52 -14.07 12.37
CA GLY A 48 21.11 -14.39 12.12
C GLY A 48 20.46 -15.24 13.22
N ASP A 49 20.64 -14.84 14.49
CA ASP A 49 20.20 -15.58 15.68
C ASP A 49 18.86 -15.09 16.27
N GLY A 50 18.26 -14.03 15.71
CA GLY A 50 17.03 -13.41 16.19
C GLY A 50 17.20 -12.49 17.41
N ILE A 51 18.41 -12.33 17.92
CA ILE A 51 18.71 -11.56 19.14
C ILE A 51 19.72 -10.44 18.84
N THR A 52 20.79 -10.75 18.10
CA THR A 52 21.85 -9.80 17.77
C THR A 52 21.33 -8.69 16.85
N LEU A 53 21.63 -7.43 17.22
CA LEU A 53 21.27 -6.28 16.41
C LEU A 53 22.22 -6.12 15.22
N ASN A 54 21.71 -6.22 14.00
CA ASN A 54 22.47 -6.21 12.76
C ASN A 54 22.53 -4.87 12.02
N THR A 55 22.04 -3.79 12.60
CA THR A 55 21.98 -2.47 11.96
C THR A 55 23.34 -2.01 11.42
N GLU A 56 24.40 -2.23 12.19
CA GLU A 56 25.76 -1.86 11.79
C GLU A 56 26.27 -2.77 10.65
N ALA A 57 25.98 -4.07 10.70
CA ALA A 57 26.37 -5.02 9.65
C ALA A 57 25.71 -4.65 8.31
N PHE A 58 24.42 -4.35 8.29
CA PHE A 58 23.73 -3.84 7.09
C PHE A 58 24.36 -2.55 6.57
N SER A 59 24.65 -1.60 7.46
CA SER A 59 25.26 -0.32 7.08
C SER A 59 26.65 -0.48 6.47
N LYS A 60 27.48 -1.35 7.04
CA LYS A 60 28.83 -1.68 6.53
C LYS A 60 28.75 -2.36 5.16
N ALA A 61 27.89 -3.38 5.01
CA ALA A 61 27.71 -4.12 3.77
C ALA A 61 27.24 -3.19 2.62
N ILE A 62 26.20 -2.40 2.86
CA ILE A 62 25.69 -1.42 1.89
C ILE A 62 26.77 -0.38 1.53
N SER A 63 27.57 0.05 2.50
CA SER A 63 28.65 1.01 2.25
C SER A 63 29.77 0.40 1.42
N ALA A 64 30.09 -0.87 1.63
CA ALA A 64 31.08 -1.60 0.84
C ALA A 64 30.62 -1.78 -0.61
N LEU A 65 29.37 -2.20 -0.83
CA LEU A 65 28.77 -2.27 -2.16
C LEU A 65 28.78 -0.93 -2.87
N ASN A 66 28.34 0.13 -2.18
CA ASN A 66 28.30 1.47 -2.77
C ASN A 66 29.69 1.97 -3.20
N LYS A 67 30.77 1.65 -2.47
CA LYS A 67 32.14 1.98 -2.86
C LYS A 67 32.58 1.22 -4.12
N LYS A 68 31.97 0.07 -4.41
CA LYS A 68 32.21 -0.73 -5.63
C LYS A 68 31.28 -0.38 -6.81
N GLY A 69 30.41 0.60 -6.62
CA GLY A 69 29.43 1.01 -7.65
C GLY A 69 28.10 0.28 -7.57
N GLY A 70 27.90 -0.63 -6.64
CA GLY A 70 26.67 -1.40 -6.42
C GLY A 70 26.91 -2.89 -6.25
N GLY A 71 25.83 -3.68 -6.30
CA GLY A 71 25.87 -5.13 -6.22
C GLY A 71 24.77 -5.73 -5.33
N HIS A 72 24.89 -7.00 -5.04
CA HIS A 72 23.92 -7.80 -4.28
C HIS A 72 24.38 -7.97 -2.84
N LEU A 73 23.54 -7.55 -1.88
CA LEU A 73 23.68 -7.87 -0.46
C LEU A 73 22.87 -9.12 -0.15
N VAL A 74 23.52 -10.25 0.02
CA VAL A 74 22.86 -11.51 0.37
C VAL A 74 22.64 -11.60 1.87
N VAL A 75 21.38 -11.86 2.24
CA VAL A 75 20.92 -12.15 3.61
C VAL A 75 20.53 -13.63 3.64
N PRO A 76 21.38 -14.53 4.16
CA PRO A 76 21.13 -15.96 4.15
C PRO A 76 20.13 -16.38 5.23
N ALA A 77 19.71 -17.65 5.21
CA ALA A 77 18.78 -18.21 6.19
C ALA A 77 19.16 -17.84 7.63
N GLY A 78 18.17 -17.44 8.44
CA GLY A 78 18.31 -16.97 9.81
C GLY A 78 17.33 -15.84 10.13
N ILE A 79 17.30 -15.38 11.39
CA ILE A 79 16.49 -14.25 11.82
C ILE A 79 17.42 -13.07 12.11
N TRP A 80 17.32 -12.04 11.29
CA TRP A 80 18.22 -10.88 11.27
C TRP A 80 17.52 -9.67 11.88
N MET A 81 17.57 -9.55 13.23
CA MET A 81 16.99 -8.40 13.92
C MET A 81 17.79 -7.13 13.62
N THR A 82 17.12 -6.05 13.25
CA THR A 82 17.79 -4.82 12.86
C THR A 82 16.96 -3.56 13.15
N GLY A 83 17.64 -2.43 13.22
CA GLY A 83 17.08 -1.09 13.07
C GLY A 83 17.01 -0.69 11.60
N LEU A 84 17.42 0.55 11.27
CA LEU A 84 17.30 1.13 9.92
C LEU A 84 18.20 0.47 8.87
N ILE A 85 17.63 0.19 7.70
CA ILE A 85 18.34 -0.17 6.48
C ILE A 85 18.10 0.95 5.45
N SER A 86 19.18 1.64 5.03
CA SER A 86 19.11 2.70 4.02
C SER A 86 19.83 2.27 2.75
N LEU A 87 19.06 1.94 1.70
CA LEU A 87 19.62 1.50 0.42
C LEU A 87 20.27 2.66 -0.34
N LYS A 88 21.27 2.33 -1.14
CA LYS A 88 22.01 3.24 -2.01
C LYS A 88 21.89 2.80 -3.47
N ASP A 89 22.44 3.59 -4.39
CA ASP A 89 22.32 3.32 -5.82
C ASP A 89 22.88 1.97 -6.20
N ASN A 90 22.24 1.31 -7.16
CA ASN A 90 22.63 0.04 -7.76
C ASN A 90 22.76 -1.11 -6.76
N ILE A 91 21.90 -1.14 -5.73
CA ILE A 91 21.92 -2.20 -4.71
C ILE A 91 20.67 -3.06 -4.78
N ASP A 92 20.87 -4.36 -4.78
CA ASP A 92 19.89 -5.38 -4.50
C ASP A 92 20.06 -5.92 -3.08
N LEU A 93 19.03 -5.79 -2.26
CA LEU A 93 18.90 -6.50 -0.99
C LEU A 93 18.27 -7.86 -1.27
N HIS A 94 19.11 -8.88 -1.42
CA HIS A 94 18.69 -10.24 -1.72
C HIS A 94 18.48 -11.06 -0.45
N ILE A 95 17.23 -11.44 -0.20
CA ILE A 95 16.81 -12.14 1.02
C ILE A 95 16.56 -13.60 0.64
N GLU A 96 17.43 -14.49 1.04
CA GLU A 96 17.33 -15.92 0.71
C GLU A 96 16.10 -16.57 1.38
N LYS A 97 15.70 -17.70 0.85
CA LYS A 97 14.66 -18.55 1.45
C LYS A 97 15.03 -18.88 2.90
N ASN A 98 14.03 -18.83 3.81
CA ASN A 98 14.20 -18.99 5.26
C ASN A 98 15.03 -17.89 5.96
N ALA A 99 15.31 -16.78 5.29
CA ALA A 99 15.82 -15.57 5.93
C ALA A 99 14.66 -14.67 6.36
N ILE A 100 14.74 -14.09 7.55
CA ILE A 100 13.79 -13.10 8.07
C ILE A 100 14.57 -11.87 8.51
N ILE A 101 14.36 -10.74 7.84
CA ILE A 101 14.78 -9.43 8.34
C ILE A 101 13.67 -8.92 9.25
N MET A 102 13.95 -8.81 10.55
CA MET A 102 12.96 -8.43 11.56
C MET A 102 13.27 -7.07 12.17
N ALA A 103 12.29 -6.19 12.20
CA ALA A 103 12.41 -4.91 12.88
C ALA A 103 12.59 -5.09 14.39
N SER A 104 13.55 -4.39 14.98
CA SER A 104 13.70 -4.33 16.42
C SER A 104 12.46 -3.76 17.10
N PRO A 105 12.05 -4.25 18.28
CA PRO A 105 10.98 -3.61 19.06
C PRO A 105 11.40 -2.25 19.65
N ASP A 106 12.70 -1.94 19.71
CA ASP A 106 13.19 -0.66 20.21
C ASP A 106 13.00 0.47 19.18
N LYS A 107 12.00 1.32 19.44
CA LYS A 107 11.65 2.45 18.58
C LYS A 107 12.76 3.48 18.44
N ASN A 108 13.67 3.59 19.41
CA ASN A 108 14.77 4.55 19.36
C ASN A 108 15.73 4.28 18.17
N LEU A 109 15.84 3.03 17.74
CA LEU A 109 16.64 2.65 16.58
C LEU A 109 16.10 3.18 15.24
N PHE A 110 14.88 3.70 15.22
CA PHE A 110 14.23 4.24 14.02
C PHE A 110 14.14 5.76 14.03
N ILE A 111 14.62 6.42 15.08
CA ILE A 111 14.64 7.87 15.20
C ILE A 111 15.94 8.40 14.61
N LYS A 112 15.84 9.29 13.61
CA LYS A 112 17.01 10.01 13.11
C LYS A 112 17.39 11.14 14.03
N GLU A 113 18.69 11.32 14.21
CA GLU A 113 19.26 12.48 14.88
C GLU A 113 19.92 13.38 13.84
N LYS A 114 19.67 14.69 13.94
CA LYS A 114 20.30 15.71 13.12
C LYS A 114 20.66 16.91 14.00
N ASP A 115 21.92 17.31 13.95
CA ASP A 115 22.45 18.46 14.70
C ASP A 115 22.18 18.37 16.22
N GLY A 116 22.33 17.16 16.80
CA GLY A 116 22.11 16.88 18.22
C GLY A 116 20.62 16.87 18.62
N LYS A 117 19.70 16.98 17.66
CA LYS A 117 18.26 16.92 17.91
C LYS A 117 17.68 15.63 17.31
N LYS A 118 16.97 14.87 18.13
CA LYS A 118 16.21 13.69 17.67
C LYS A 118 14.94 14.12 16.96
N ASP A 119 14.62 13.45 15.85
CA ASP A 119 13.35 13.64 15.15
C ASP A 119 12.18 13.16 16.05
N THR A 120 11.01 13.74 15.85
CA THR A 120 9.76 13.28 16.49
C THR A 120 9.06 12.16 15.73
N LYS A 121 9.63 11.71 14.61
CA LYS A 121 9.09 10.67 13.75
C LYS A 121 10.11 9.55 13.52
N CYS A 122 9.63 8.32 13.54
CA CYS A 122 10.45 7.18 13.13
C CYS A 122 10.60 7.12 11.60
N THR A 123 11.77 6.70 11.17
CA THR A 123 12.07 6.37 9.78
C THR A 123 11.62 4.92 9.49
N PRO A 124 11.11 4.60 8.29
CA PRO A 124 10.81 3.23 7.88
C PRO A 124 12.01 2.28 8.03
N LEU A 125 11.73 1.01 8.34
CA LEU A 125 12.78 -0.02 8.48
C LEU A 125 13.70 -0.05 7.26
N ILE A 126 13.11 -0.12 6.06
CA ILE A 126 13.86 -0.05 4.81
C ILE A 126 13.49 1.22 4.08
N SER A 127 14.49 1.98 3.68
CA SER A 127 14.28 3.22 2.94
C SER A 127 15.31 3.42 1.82
N ALA A 128 14.86 4.05 0.73
CA ALA A 128 15.71 4.63 -0.29
C ALA A 128 15.16 6.02 -0.65
N SER A 129 16.03 6.98 -0.88
CA SER A 129 15.61 8.33 -1.28
C SER A 129 16.58 8.91 -2.29
N LYS A 130 16.05 9.36 -3.44
CA LYS A 130 16.81 9.95 -4.54
C LYS A 130 17.91 8.99 -5.03
N ARG A 131 17.52 7.74 -5.33
CA ARG A 131 18.43 6.66 -5.74
C ARG A 131 17.99 6.07 -7.06
N LYS A 132 18.94 5.38 -7.73
CA LYS A 132 18.69 4.64 -8.97
C LYS A 132 19.02 3.18 -8.81
N ASN A 133 18.30 2.33 -9.56
CA ASN A 133 18.51 0.89 -9.61
C ASN A 133 18.47 0.28 -8.20
N ILE A 134 17.29 0.32 -7.58
CA ILE A 134 17.05 -0.28 -6.26
C ILE A 134 16.30 -1.59 -6.43
N SER A 135 16.82 -2.65 -5.84
CA SER A 135 16.12 -3.94 -5.83
C SER A 135 16.01 -4.50 -4.41
N ILE A 136 14.91 -5.16 -4.14
CA ILE A 136 14.68 -6.02 -2.98
C ILE A 136 14.12 -7.32 -3.51
N THR A 137 14.91 -8.40 -3.45
CA THR A 137 14.58 -9.65 -4.15
C THR A 137 14.77 -10.88 -3.25
N GLY A 138 14.36 -12.03 -3.75
CA GLY A 138 14.53 -13.32 -3.10
C GLY A 138 13.22 -13.98 -2.68
N GLU A 139 13.30 -14.95 -1.76
CA GLU A 139 12.16 -15.71 -1.25
C GLU A 139 11.98 -15.56 0.28
N GLY A 140 12.75 -14.66 0.88
CA GLY A 140 12.73 -14.44 2.32
C GLY A 140 11.65 -13.48 2.78
N VAL A 141 11.70 -13.09 4.05
CA VAL A 141 10.66 -12.33 4.74
C VAL A 141 11.24 -11.03 5.29
N ILE A 142 10.50 -9.94 5.14
CA ILE A 142 10.70 -8.68 5.87
C ILE A 142 9.53 -8.54 6.85
N ASP A 143 9.82 -8.60 8.15
CA ASP A 143 8.84 -8.51 9.22
C ASP A 143 9.00 -7.18 9.99
N GLY A 144 7.96 -6.36 9.96
CA GLY A 144 7.95 -5.07 10.65
C GLY A 144 7.74 -5.15 12.14
N ASN A 145 7.54 -6.36 12.70
CA ASN A 145 7.28 -6.57 14.14
C ASN A 145 6.18 -5.64 14.68
N GLY A 146 5.15 -5.43 13.85
CA GLY A 146 4.15 -4.38 14.02
C GLY A 146 3.28 -4.52 15.27
N ALA A 147 3.25 -5.69 15.90
CA ALA A 147 2.54 -5.88 17.17
C ALA A 147 3.06 -4.94 18.28
N TYR A 148 4.33 -4.54 18.25
CA TYR A 148 4.91 -3.57 19.19
C TYR A 148 4.58 -2.10 18.87
N TRP A 149 3.87 -1.85 17.77
CA TRP A 149 3.61 -0.49 17.27
C TRP A 149 2.15 -0.16 17.11
N ARG A 150 1.34 -1.14 16.63
CA ARG A 150 -0.02 -0.88 16.17
C ARG A 150 -0.99 -0.74 17.34
N PRO A 151 -1.80 0.32 17.36
CA PRO A 151 -2.98 0.35 18.20
C PRO A 151 -4.03 -0.66 17.69
N VAL A 152 -4.87 -1.12 18.59
CA VAL A 152 -6.01 -1.99 18.31
C VAL A 152 -7.29 -1.25 18.64
N LYS A 153 -8.19 -1.12 17.67
CA LYS A 153 -9.54 -0.57 17.89
C LYS A 153 -10.45 -1.63 18.52
N ARG A 154 -11.18 -1.25 19.57
CA ARG A 154 -12.15 -2.12 20.22
C ARG A 154 -13.18 -2.68 19.21
N SER A 155 -13.61 -1.88 18.25
CA SER A 155 -14.59 -2.26 17.22
C SER A 155 -14.10 -3.31 16.21
N LYS A 156 -12.79 -3.58 16.16
CA LYS A 156 -12.18 -4.55 15.23
C LYS A 156 -11.85 -5.89 15.88
N VAL A 157 -12.26 -6.14 17.10
CA VAL A 157 -11.94 -7.37 17.83
C VAL A 157 -13.13 -7.84 18.65
N SER A 158 -13.19 -9.13 18.92
CA SER A 158 -14.19 -9.73 19.79
C SER A 158 -13.98 -9.34 21.25
N ASP A 159 -14.98 -9.60 22.10
CA ASP A 159 -14.87 -9.38 23.55
C ASP A 159 -13.76 -10.21 24.19
N ALA A 160 -13.52 -11.42 23.70
CA ALA A 160 -12.46 -12.29 24.17
C ALA A 160 -11.08 -11.72 23.83
N GLU A 161 -10.84 -11.40 22.56
CA GLU A 161 -9.59 -10.80 22.13
C GLU A 161 -9.31 -9.45 22.83
N TRP A 162 -10.35 -8.62 23.03
CA TRP A 162 -10.18 -7.38 23.78
C TRP A 162 -9.70 -7.60 25.20
N LYS A 163 -10.26 -8.59 25.91
CA LYS A 163 -9.80 -8.97 27.26
C LYS A 163 -8.36 -9.44 27.26
N GLU A 164 -7.92 -10.17 26.23
CA GLU A 164 -6.53 -10.60 26.08
C GLU A 164 -5.59 -9.39 25.91
N PHE A 165 -5.94 -8.43 25.07
CA PHE A 165 -5.16 -7.19 24.94
C PHE A 165 -5.04 -6.43 26.26
N LEU A 166 -6.13 -6.31 27.01
CA LEU A 166 -6.09 -5.65 28.32
C LEU A 166 -5.23 -6.43 29.33
N TYR A 167 -5.26 -7.76 29.27
CA TYR A 167 -4.44 -8.61 30.13
C TYR A 167 -2.94 -8.49 29.82
N MET A 168 -2.56 -8.28 28.56
CA MET A 168 -1.17 -8.03 28.17
C MET A 168 -0.60 -6.71 28.71
N GLY A 169 -1.41 -5.85 29.31
CA GLY A 169 -1.00 -4.51 29.77
C GLY A 169 -1.16 -3.47 28.67
N GLY A 170 -0.18 -2.59 28.53
CA GLY A 170 -0.26 -1.48 27.55
C GLY A 170 -1.06 -0.29 28.06
N THR A 171 -1.55 0.52 27.14
CA THR A 171 -2.26 1.78 27.45
C THR A 171 -3.57 1.86 26.69
N GLN A 172 -4.66 2.17 27.38
CA GLN A 172 -5.95 2.47 26.77
C GLN A 172 -6.08 3.98 26.49
N ALA A 173 -6.72 4.32 25.38
CA ALA A 173 -7.05 5.68 24.97
C ALA A 173 -8.47 5.76 24.40
N GLU A 174 -8.94 6.96 24.07
CA GLU A 174 -10.26 7.22 23.49
C GLU A 174 -11.39 6.56 24.31
N GLU A 175 -11.41 6.80 25.62
CA GLU A 175 -12.41 6.24 26.55
C GLU A 175 -12.49 4.69 26.50
N GLY A 176 -11.35 4.02 26.31
CA GLY A 176 -11.30 2.57 26.24
C GLY A 176 -11.65 1.99 24.87
N LYS A 177 -11.75 2.81 23.82
CA LYS A 177 -12.02 2.35 22.45
C LYS A 177 -10.76 1.99 21.66
N LEU A 178 -9.59 2.36 22.19
CA LEU A 178 -8.29 2.15 21.55
C LEU A 178 -7.29 1.61 22.57
N TRP A 179 -6.55 0.58 22.20
CA TRP A 179 -5.48 -0.02 23.02
C TRP A 179 -4.15 0.11 22.28
N PHE A 180 -3.08 0.45 23.02
CA PHE A 180 -1.71 0.49 22.54
C PHE A 180 -0.84 -0.55 23.22
N PRO A 181 0.08 -1.24 22.50
CA PRO A 181 0.86 -2.37 23.02
C PRO A 181 2.05 -1.95 23.89
N PHE A 182 2.11 -0.74 24.41
CA PHE A 182 3.24 -0.21 25.16
C PHE A 182 2.81 0.64 26.34
N ASN A 183 3.69 0.70 27.35
CA ASN A 183 3.58 1.66 28.41
C ASN A 183 4.16 3.00 27.95
N LEU A 184 3.37 4.06 27.97
CA LEU A 184 3.76 5.40 27.52
C LEU A 184 4.94 5.99 28.32
N LYS A 185 5.20 5.50 29.54
CA LYS A 185 6.33 5.93 30.38
C LYS A 185 7.70 5.40 29.93
N HIS A 186 7.76 4.52 28.94
CA HIS A 186 8.98 3.80 28.57
C HIS A 186 9.90 4.58 27.61
N TYR A 187 9.45 5.73 27.09
CA TYR A 187 10.18 6.48 26.06
C TYR A 187 10.44 7.91 26.54
N ASP A 188 11.59 8.10 27.19
CA ASP A 188 11.98 9.39 27.80
C ASP A 188 12.09 10.57 26.84
N ASN A 189 12.15 10.31 25.53
CA ASN A 189 12.33 11.32 24.49
C ASN A 189 11.07 11.63 23.69
N ILE A 190 9.93 11.03 24.04
CA ILE A 190 8.69 11.13 23.28
C ILE A 190 7.61 11.53 24.25
N ALA A 191 6.82 12.53 23.87
CA ALA A 191 5.65 12.88 24.66
C ALA A 191 4.84 11.62 24.96
N ALA A 192 4.58 11.37 26.24
CA ALA A 192 3.93 10.15 26.72
C ALA A 192 2.42 10.20 26.49
N THR A 193 2.00 10.50 25.23
CA THR A 193 0.59 10.52 24.84
C THR A 193 0.32 9.57 23.69
N PRO A 194 -0.90 9.00 23.59
CA PRO A 194 -1.29 8.17 22.46
C PRO A 194 -1.08 8.84 21.10
N GLU A 195 -1.34 10.15 21.00
CA GLU A 195 -1.20 10.93 19.77
C GLU A 195 0.26 11.07 19.34
N ALA A 196 1.17 11.26 20.29
CA ALA A 196 2.61 11.33 20.03
C ALA A 196 3.14 9.97 19.58
N GLN A 197 2.68 8.87 20.19
CA GLN A 197 3.03 7.52 19.81
C GLN A 197 2.49 7.17 18.42
N GLU A 198 1.27 7.59 18.09
CA GLU A 198 0.71 7.40 16.74
C GLU A 198 1.52 8.16 15.67
N LYS A 199 2.01 9.35 15.97
CA LYS A 199 2.89 10.12 15.06
C LYS A 199 4.23 9.44 14.83
N MET A 200 4.70 8.64 15.77
CA MET A 200 5.94 7.86 15.62
C MET A 200 5.76 6.58 14.83
N ARG A 201 4.56 6.04 14.77
CA ARG A 201 4.27 4.81 14.04
C ARG A 201 4.64 4.96 12.56
N THR A 202 5.65 4.20 12.14
CA THR A 202 6.25 4.32 10.81
C THR A 202 5.76 3.27 9.84
N HIS A 203 6.07 3.45 8.57
CA HIS A 203 5.88 2.46 7.51
C HIS A 203 7.00 1.42 7.52
N LEU A 204 6.82 0.31 6.83
CA LEU A 204 7.83 -0.74 6.78
C LEU A 204 8.89 -0.46 5.70
N ILE A 205 8.46 -0.30 4.45
CA ILE A 205 9.33 -0.01 3.32
C ILE A 205 8.86 1.26 2.63
N ARG A 206 9.71 2.28 2.53
CA ARG A 206 9.42 3.51 1.81
C ARG A 206 10.55 3.86 0.85
N ILE A 207 10.20 3.98 -0.43
CA ILE A 207 11.12 4.32 -1.52
C ILE A 207 10.63 5.63 -2.13
N THR A 208 11.47 6.68 -2.10
CA THR A 208 11.05 8.03 -2.43
C THR A 208 12.00 8.67 -3.45
N ASP A 209 11.43 9.30 -4.50
CA ASP A 209 12.18 9.99 -5.56
C ASP A 209 13.26 9.09 -6.21
N CYS A 210 12.96 7.80 -6.39
CA CYS A 210 13.87 6.81 -6.96
C CYS A 210 13.51 6.46 -8.41
N GLU A 211 14.49 5.93 -9.14
CA GLU A 211 14.35 5.50 -10.53
C GLU A 211 14.79 4.04 -10.67
N ASN A 212 14.03 3.24 -11.43
CA ASN A 212 14.23 1.82 -11.65
C ASN A 212 14.24 1.03 -10.33
N VAL A 213 13.05 0.74 -9.84
CA VAL A 213 12.81 0.03 -8.57
C VAL A 213 12.23 -1.35 -8.86
N LEU A 214 12.83 -2.40 -8.33
CA LEU A 214 12.33 -3.77 -8.43
C LEU A 214 12.11 -4.38 -7.04
N ILE A 215 10.89 -4.79 -6.76
CA ILE A 215 10.55 -5.57 -5.55
C ILE A 215 9.99 -6.91 -6.03
N LYS A 216 10.68 -8.02 -5.72
CA LYS A 216 10.34 -9.30 -6.35
C LYS A 216 10.47 -10.49 -5.42
N GLY A 217 9.43 -11.32 -5.37
CA GLY A 217 9.43 -12.68 -4.81
C GLY A 217 9.38 -12.77 -3.29
N ILE A 218 9.61 -11.67 -2.57
CA ILE A 218 9.70 -11.63 -1.10
C ILE A 218 8.32 -11.60 -0.42
N THR A 219 8.32 -11.94 0.87
CA THR A 219 7.19 -11.68 1.76
C THR A 219 7.45 -10.43 2.60
N ILE A 220 6.51 -9.50 2.62
CA ILE A 220 6.51 -8.28 3.44
C ILE A 220 5.35 -8.41 4.44
N GLN A 221 5.64 -8.40 5.74
CA GLN A 221 4.59 -8.65 6.72
C GLN A 221 4.70 -7.79 7.97
N ASN A 222 3.59 -7.75 8.72
CA ASN A 222 3.54 -7.16 10.06
C ASN A 222 4.04 -5.72 10.14
N SER A 223 3.73 -4.89 9.14
CA SER A 223 4.13 -3.48 9.20
C SER A 223 3.56 -2.77 10.43
N PRO A 224 4.30 -1.83 11.02
CA PRO A 224 3.73 -0.87 11.98
C PRO A 224 2.58 -0.04 11.40
N LYS A 225 2.66 0.34 10.13
CA LYS A 225 1.65 1.12 9.40
C LYS A 225 1.50 0.54 7.98
N PHE A 226 1.69 1.28 6.91
CA PHE A 226 1.65 0.76 5.53
C PHE A 226 2.88 -0.11 5.24
N HIS A 227 2.74 -1.12 4.39
CA HIS A 227 3.80 -2.08 4.12
C HIS A 227 4.80 -1.58 3.07
N LEU A 228 4.37 -1.31 1.85
CA LEU A 228 5.25 -0.92 0.74
C LEU A 228 4.75 0.37 0.09
N ILE A 229 5.58 1.43 0.13
CA ILE A 229 5.22 2.76 -0.34
C ILE A 229 6.27 3.33 -1.29
N PRO A 230 6.21 3.05 -2.58
CA PRO A 230 6.87 3.85 -3.60
C PRO A 230 6.20 5.24 -3.69
N THR A 231 7.01 6.30 -3.62
CA THR A 231 6.52 7.68 -3.67
C THR A 231 7.35 8.49 -4.65
N ARG A 232 6.74 9.09 -5.67
CA ARG A 232 7.42 9.87 -6.72
C ARG A 232 8.57 9.11 -7.38
N CYS A 233 8.38 7.82 -7.58
CA CYS A 233 9.33 6.97 -8.27
C CYS A 233 8.98 6.84 -9.75
N THR A 234 9.98 6.55 -10.57
CA THR A 234 9.81 6.25 -11.99
C THR A 234 10.34 4.86 -12.28
N ASN A 235 9.63 4.08 -13.09
CA ASN A 235 9.93 2.68 -13.40
C ASN A 235 9.96 1.82 -12.13
N VAL A 236 8.78 1.42 -11.67
CA VAL A 236 8.61 0.56 -10.48
C VAL A 236 7.99 -0.77 -10.88
N ILE A 237 8.60 -1.86 -10.49
CA ILE A 237 8.08 -3.22 -10.68
C ILE A 237 7.86 -3.85 -9.30
N VAL A 238 6.64 -4.36 -9.07
CA VAL A 238 6.29 -5.19 -7.91
C VAL A 238 5.76 -6.51 -8.45
N ASP A 239 6.55 -7.59 -8.35
CA ASP A 239 6.27 -8.86 -8.99
C ASP A 239 6.40 -10.04 -8.02
N GLY A 240 5.34 -10.81 -7.87
CA GLY A 240 5.32 -12.03 -7.08
C GLY A 240 5.54 -11.81 -5.57
N VAL A 241 5.19 -10.64 -5.06
CA VAL A 241 5.33 -10.28 -3.65
C VAL A 241 4.12 -10.74 -2.85
N THR A 242 4.36 -11.30 -1.66
CA THR A 242 3.30 -11.55 -0.67
C THR A 242 3.32 -10.44 0.37
N ILE A 243 2.19 -9.75 0.58
CA ILE A 243 2.04 -8.73 1.62
C ILE A 243 0.94 -9.16 2.58
N ARG A 244 1.24 -9.22 3.88
CA ARG A 244 0.25 -9.67 4.86
C ARG A 244 0.38 -9.02 6.23
N CYS A 245 -0.74 -8.81 6.88
CA CYS A 245 -0.83 -8.47 8.30
C CYS A 245 -2.18 -8.90 8.88
N PRO A 246 -2.33 -8.89 10.22
CA PRO A 246 -3.63 -9.17 10.83
C PRO A 246 -4.72 -8.24 10.29
N TRP A 247 -5.91 -8.78 10.05
CA TRP A 247 -7.06 -8.05 9.51
C TRP A 247 -7.50 -6.85 10.38
N ASN A 248 -7.19 -6.87 11.67
CA ASN A 248 -7.45 -5.77 12.61
C ASN A 248 -6.34 -4.70 12.63
N ALA A 249 -5.31 -4.83 11.79
CA ALA A 249 -4.19 -3.89 11.75
C ALA A 249 -4.65 -2.51 11.27
N GLN A 250 -4.54 -1.53 12.16
CA GLN A 250 -4.90 -0.14 11.87
C GLN A 250 -3.92 0.46 10.87
N ASN A 251 -4.42 0.99 9.73
CA ASN A 251 -3.60 1.47 8.61
C ASN A 251 -2.57 0.43 8.13
N GLY A 252 -3.02 -0.80 8.02
CA GLY A 252 -2.21 -1.90 7.53
C GLY A 252 -2.28 -2.03 6.01
N ASP A 253 -2.23 -0.92 5.26
CA ASP A 253 -2.30 -0.90 3.81
C ASP A 253 -1.19 -1.77 3.19
N GLY A 254 -1.53 -2.48 2.13
CA GLY A 254 -0.59 -3.39 1.47
C GLY A 254 0.43 -2.64 0.62
N LEU A 255 -0.03 -2.12 -0.50
CA LEU A 255 0.80 -1.43 -1.49
C LEU A 255 0.20 -0.06 -1.82
N ASP A 256 0.92 1.00 -1.46
CA ASP A 256 0.55 2.38 -1.74
C ASP A 256 1.49 3.01 -2.78
N ILE A 257 1.01 3.19 -3.98
CA ILE A 257 1.73 3.89 -5.04
C ILE A 257 1.32 5.35 -5.03
N SER A 258 2.27 6.27 -4.83
CA SER A 258 1.97 7.69 -4.72
C SER A 258 2.79 8.54 -5.70
N SER A 259 2.12 9.25 -6.62
CA SER A 259 2.74 10.12 -7.63
C SER A 259 3.89 9.44 -8.41
N CYS A 260 3.77 8.15 -8.69
CA CYS A 260 4.76 7.37 -9.44
C CYS A 260 4.41 7.32 -10.93
N LYS A 261 5.44 7.08 -11.75
CA LYS A 261 5.29 6.94 -13.21
C LYS A 261 5.87 5.62 -13.71
N ASN A 262 5.20 5.03 -14.70
CA ASN A 262 5.59 3.76 -15.30
C ASN A 262 5.73 2.67 -14.25
N VAL A 263 4.61 2.13 -13.80
CA VAL A 263 4.57 1.12 -12.72
C VAL A 263 3.92 -0.16 -13.22
N LEU A 264 4.52 -1.29 -12.88
CA LEU A 264 4.01 -2.63 -13.14
C LEU A 264 3.82 -3.38 -11.82
N ILE A 265 2.59 -3.80 -11.54
CA ILE A 265 2.21 -4.54 -10.31
C ILE A 265 1.59 -5.85 -10.74
N VAL A 266 2.33 -6.96 -10.60
CA VAL A 266 1.92 -8.24 -11.16
C VAL A 266 2.17 -9.41 -10.21
N ASN A 267 1.29 -10.41 -10.27
CA ASN A 267 1.43 -11.70 -9.60
C ASN A 267 1.52 -11.61 -8.05
N ASN A 268 1.02 -10.55 -7.44
CA ASN A 268 1.14 -10.35 -6.01
C ASN A 268 -0.03 -10.97 -5.24
N THR A 269 0.23 -11.35 -4.00
CA THR A 269 -0.77 -11.82 -3.04
C THR A 269 -0.81 -10.88 -1.84
N ILE A 270 -1.97 -10.29 -1.56
CA ILE A 270 -2.13 -9.27 -0.52
C ILE A 270 -3.26 -9.68 0.43
N ASP A 271 -2.97 -9.71 1.74
CA ASP A 271 -3.92 -10.04 2.80
C ASP A 271 -3.68 -9.12 4.00
N VAL A 272 -4.49 -8.06 4.12
CA VAL A 272 -4.17 -6.92 5.00
C VAL A 272 -5.41 -6.36 5.71
N GLY A 273 -5.19 -5.44 6.65
CA GLY A 273 -6.25 -4.87 7.49
C GLY A 273 -6.75 -3.49 7.06
N ASP A 274 -6.22 -2.93 5.94
CA ASP A 274 -6.66 -1.67 5.35
C ASP A 274 -6.62 -1.81 3.81
N ASP A 275 -6.37 -0.77 3.01
CA ASP A 275 -6.42 -0.85 1.55
C ASP A 275 -5.41 -1.86 0.97
N GLY A 276 -5.81 -2.67 -0.01
CA GLY A 276 -4.97 -3.70 -0.63
C GLY A 276 -3.94 -3.11 -1.60
N ILE A 277 -4.38 -2.72 -2.80
CA ILE A 277 -3.58 -2.01 -3.81
C ILE A 277 -4.15 -0.60 -3.95
N CYS A 278 -3.43 0.40 -3.47
CA CYS A 278 -3.93 1.77 -3.36
C CYS A 278 -3.09 2.77 -4.17
N MET A 279 -3.79 3.59 -4.95
CA MET A 279 -3.20 4.65 -5.78
C MET A 279 -3.45 6.01 -5.16
N LYS A 280 -2.38 6.78 -4.99
CA LYS A 280 -2.40 8.12 -4.39
C LYS A 280 -1.58 9.11 -5.23
N ALA A 281 -1.88 10.40 -5.12
CA ALA A 281 -1.10 11.46 -5.77
C ALA A 281 -1.08 12.74 -4.92
N GLY A 282 -0.96 12.57 -3.60
CA GLY A 282 -0.89 13.67 -2.64
C GLY A 282 -2.18 14.46 -2.50
N ALA A 283 -2.21 15.38 -1.54
CA ALA A 283 -3.34 16.25 -1.24
C ALA A 283 -2.99 17.73 -1.42
N GLY A 284 -3.95 18.52 -1.89
CA GLY A 284 -3.85 19.96 -2.05
C GLY A 284 -2.65 20.41 -2.89
N GLU A 285 -2.10 21.56 -2.61
CA GLU A 285 -0.93 22.13 -3.32
C GLU A 285 0.27 21.18 -3.39
N SER A 286 0.48 20.37 -2.36
CA SER A 286 1.56 19.37 -2.37
C SER A 286 1.31 18.29 -3.43
N GLY A 287 0.07 17.85 -3.59
CA GLY A 287 -0.31 16.91 -4.64
C GLY A 287 -0.07 17.46 -6.03
N LEU A 288 -0.51 18.69 -6.31
CA LEU A 288 -0.24 19.36 -7.58
C LEU A 288 1.25 19.43 -7.89
N LYS A 289 2.05 19.80 -6.92
CA LYS A 289 3.52 19.90 -7.08
C LYS A 289 4.16 18.55 -7.40
N TYR A 290 3.67 17.46 -6.82
CA TYR A 290 4.24 16.13 -7.04
C TYR A 290 3.78 15.50 -8.37
N GLY A 291 2.63 15.93 -8.86
CA GLY A 291 2.05 15.45 -10.12
C GLY A 291 1.38 14.08 -10.02
N PRO A 292 0.91 13.56 -11.15
CA PRO A 292 0.06 12.39 -11.19
C PRO A 292 0.78 11.09 -10.88
N CYS A 293 -0.03 10.10 -10.47
CA CYS A 293 0.29 8.70 -10.68
C CYS A 293 -0.06 8.37 -12.13
N GLU A 294 0.91 7.92 -12.95
CA GLU A 294 0.75 7.86 -14.41
C GLU A 294 1.39 6.60 -15.03
N ASN A 295 0.72 6.02 -16.03
CA ASN A 295 1.14 4.82 -16.76
C ASN A 295 1.32 3.62 -15.83
N ILE A 296 0.23 3.15 -15.27
CA ILE A 296 0.22 2.06 -14.30
C ILE A 296 -0.50 0.83 -14.87
N LEU A 297 0.16 -0.32 -14.80
CA LEU A 297 -0.41 -1.62 -15.18
C LEU A 297 -0.47 -2.54 -13.96
N ILE A 298 -1.67 -3.05 -13.66
CA ILE A 298 -1.96 -3.91 -12.51
C ILE A 298 -2.63 -5.19 -13.02
N GLU A 299 -1.94 -6.31 -12.94
CA GLU A 299 -2.43 -7.56 -13.53
C GLU A 299 -2.07 -8.79 -12.69
N ASN A 300 -2.94 -9.80 -12.67
CA ASN A 300 -2.71 -11.08 -12.00
C ASN A 300 -2.50 -11.00 -10.49
N ASN A 301 -3.09 -10.03 -9.80
CA ASN A 301 -2.96 -9.94 -8.35
C ASN A 301 -4.17 -10.58 -7.66
N ALA A 302 -3.94 -11.13 -6.46
CA ALA A 302 -4.97 -11.60 -5.55
C ALA A 302 -4.96 -10.78 -4.26
N VAL A 303 -6.11 -10.22 -3.87
CA VAL A 303 -6.26 -9.46 -2.63
C VAL A 303 -7.29 -10.16 -1.75
N PHE A 304 -6.89 -10.45 -0.50
CA PHE A 304 -7.73 -11.03 0.53
C PHE A 304 -7.85 -10.05 1.69
N HIS A 305 -9.01 -9.97 2.36
CA HIS A 305 -9.24 -9.17 3.58
C HIS A 305 -8.62 -7.76 3.54
N ALA A 306 -9.07 -6.90 2.70
CA ALA A 306 -8.65 -5.50 2.65
C ALA A 306 -9.87 -4.59 2.75
N HIS A 307 -9.70 -3.29 3.06
CA HIS A 307 -10.80 -2.31 2.95
C HIS A 307 -11.22 -2.10 1.49
N GLY A 308 -10.33 -2.33 0.54
CA GLY A 308 -10.62 -2.33 -0.89
C GLY A 308 -9.60 -3.17 -1.65
N GLY A 309 -10.04 -3.91 -2.65
CA GLY A 309 -9.15 -4.72 -3.50
C GLY A 309 -8.22 -3.83 -4.33
N PHE A 310 -8.81 -2.99 -5.17
CA PHE A 310 -8.14 -1.89 -5.87
C PHE A 310 -8.76 -0.57 -5.44
N VAL A 311 -7.92 0.39 -5.04
CA VAL A 311 -8.35 1.64 -4.43
C VAL A 311 -7.69 2.85 -5.10
N ILE A 312 -8.48 3.89 -5.38
CA ILE A 312 -7.99 5.23 -5.68
C ILE A 312 -8.36 6.14 -4.52
N GLY A 313 -7.35 6.78 -3.93
CA GLY A 313 -7.59 7.76 -2.88
C GLY A 313 -7.09 7.38 -1.47
N SER A 314 -7.49 8.17 -0.51
CA SER A 314 -8.33 9.39 -0.63
C SER A 314 -7.56 10.59 -1.19
N GLU A 315 -6.23 10.63 -1.13
CA GLU A 315 -5.39 11.74 -1.56
C GLU A 315 -4.86 11.52 -2.97
N PHE A 316 -5.44 12.21 -3.97
CA PHE A 316 -4.94 12.13 -5.36
C PHE A 316 -5.03 13.46 -6.13
N THR A 317 -4.78 14.58 -5.46
CA THR A 317 -4.84 15.93 -6.06
C THR A 317 -3.91 16.09 -7.27
N GLY A 318 -2.79 15.38 -7.29
CA GLY A 318 -1.87 15.37 -8.44
C GLY A 318 -2.41 14.69 -9.69
N GLY A 319 -3.51 13.93 -9.57
CA GLY A 319 -4.16 13.20 -10.65
C GLY A 319 -3.78 11.73 -10.77
N ILE A 320 -4.65 10.97 -11.41
CA ILE A 320 -4.50 9.55 -11.75
C ILE A 320 -4.72 9.43 -13.25
N LYS A 321 -3.73 8.93 -13.99
CA LYS A 321 -3.78 8.99 -15.43
C LYS A 321 -3.19 7.77 -16.13
N ASN A 322 -3.90 7.29 -17.13
CA ASN A 322 -3.43 6.21 -18.00
C ASN A 322 -3.16 4.90 -17.24
N PHE A 323 -4.24 4.27 -16.76
CA PHE A 323 -4.20 3.05 -15.96
C PHE A 323 -4.86 1.88 -16.69
N VAL A 324 -4.27 0.69 -16.53
CA VAL A 324 -4.89 -0.57 -16.89
C VAL A 324 -4.85 -1.50 -15.69
N VAL A 325 -6.03 -1.95 -15.25
CA VAL A 325 -6.22 -2.87 -14.13
C VAL A 325 -6.98 -4.08 -14.66
N ARG A 326 -6.33 -5.23 -14.81
CA ARG A 326 -6.99 -6.38 -15.41
C ARG A 326 -6.59 -7.71 -14.78
N ASN A 327 -7.48 -8.68 -14.93
CA ASN A 327 -7.22 -10.05 -14.51
C ASN A 327 -6.83 -10.18 -13.02
N ASN A 328 -7.49 -9.39 -12.14
CA ASN A 328 -7.25 -9.42 -10.71
C ASN A 328 -8.40 -10.12 -9.96
N ARG A 329 -8.11 -10.61 -8.76
CA ARG A 329 -9.07 -11.32 -7.90
C ARG A 329 -9.12 -10.68 -6.53
N PHE A 330 -10.35 -10.40 -6.05
CA PHE A 330 -10.60 -9.86 -4.71
C PHE A 330 -11.52 -10.81 -3.94
N SER A 331 -11.12 -11.20 -2.73
CA SER A 331 -11.88 -12.17 -1.94
C SER A 331 -11.94 -11.76 -0.48
N GLY A 332 -13.15 -11.56 0.06
CA GLY A 332 -13.35 -11.19 1.45
C GLY A 332 -12.94 -9.75 1.80
N THR A 333 -12.74 -8.89 0.81
CA THR A 333 -12.48 -7.45 1.02
C THR A 333 -13.77 -6.73 1.45
N ASP A 334 -13.65 -5.59 2.12
CA ASP A 334 -14.84 -4.79 2.47
C ASP A 334 -15.49 -4.26 1.18
N THR A 335 -14.68 -3.70 0.25
CA THR A 335 -15.12 -3.30 -1.08
C THR A 335 -14.22 -3.91 -2.17
N GLY A 336 -14.74 -4.08 -3.39
CA GLY A 336 -13.96 -4.59 -4.52
C GLY A 336 -13.14 -3.49 -5.19
N LEU A 337 -13.78 -2.67 -6.02
CA LEU A 337 -13.22 -1.47 -6.65
C LEU A 337 -13.66 -0.25 -5.85
N ARG A 338 -12.72 0.48 -5.27
CA ARG A 338 -13.01 1.58 -4.36
C ARG A 338 -12.42 2.89 -4.84
N PHE A 339 -13.28 3.84 -5.18
CA PHE A 339 -12.92 5.21 -5.57
C PHE A 339 -13.40 6.15 -4.47
N LYS A 340 -12.47 6.66 -3.65
CA LYS A 340 -12.82 7.46 -2.48
C LYS A 340 -12.02 8.74 -2.41
N SER A 341 -12.70 9.87 -2.17
CA SER A 341 -12.03 11.14 -1.89
C SER A 341 -13.01 12.15 -1.29
N GLY A 342 -12.52 13.33 -0.99
CA GLY A 342 -13.29 14.46 -0.50
C GLY A 342 -12.65 15.76 -0.94
N ILE A 343 -13.33 16.87 -0.65
CA ILE A 343 -12.83 18.22 -0.93
C ILE A 343 -11.48 18.43 -0.21
N GLY A 344 -10.55 19.09 -0.89
CA GLY A 344 -9.21 19.37 -0.36
C GLY A 344 -8.17 18.27 -0.63
N ARG A 345 -8.58 17.10 -1.17
CA ARG A 345 -7.69 15.98 -1.45
C ARG A 345 -7.96 15.25 -2.77
N GLY A 346 -9.04 15.58 -3.43
CA GLY A 346 -9.38 15.07 -4.75
C GLY A 346 -8.54 15.67 -5.85
N GLY A 347 -8.64 15.09 -7.01
CA GLY A 347 -8.01 15.45 -8.25
C GLY A 347 -8.72 14.75 -9.39
N LYS A 348 -8.12 14.71 -10.57
CA LYS A 348 -8.73 14.14 -11.76
C LYS A 348 -8.27 12.72 -12.03
N VAL A 349 -9.20 11.83 -12.36
CA VAL A 349 -8.94 10.51 -12.93
C VAL A 349 -9.18 10.57 -14.44
N GLU A 350 -8.22 10.09 -15.23
CA GLU A 350 -8.28 10.07 -16.69
C GLU A 350 -7.78 8.74 -17.25
N LYS A 351 -8.46 8.19 -18.23
CA LYS A 351 -8.06 6.97 -18.97
C LYS A 351 -7.80 5.80 -18.05
N LEU A 352 -8.80 5.45 -17.23
CA LEU A 352 -8.76 4.27 -16.38
C LEU A 352 -9.56 3.13 -17.01
N TYR A 353 -8.88 2.05 -17.33
CA TYR A 353 -9.47 0.83 -17.92
C TYR A 353 -9.35 -0.33 -16.95
N ILE A 354 -10.49 -0.87 -16.54
CA ILE A 354 -10.58 -1.99 -15.60
C ILE A 354 -11.31 -3.14 -16.29
N SER A 355 -10.70 -4.32 -16.35
CA SER A 355 -11.35 -5.47 -16.96
C SER A 355 -10.99 -6.79 -16.29
N ASP A 356 -11.85 -7.80 -16.53
CA ASP A 356 -11.57 -9.18 -16.12
C ASP A 356 -11.29 -9.29 -14.62
N ILE A 357 -12.18 -8.71 -13.81
CA ILE A 357 -12.09 -8.71 -12.36
C ILE A 357 -13.05 -9.77 -11.79
N PHE A 358 -12.50 -10.67 -10.99
CA PHE A 358 -13.28 -11.63 -10.24
C PHE A 358 -13.33 -11.29 -8.76
N MET A 359 -14.53 -11.18 -8.21
CA MET A 359 -14.77 -10.86 -6.80
C MET A 359 -15.61 -11.93 -6.13
N THR A 360 -15.30 -12.25 -4.87
CA THR A 360 -16.13 -13.12 -4.04
C THR A 360 -16.14 -12.66 -2.59
N ASP A 361 -17.30 -12.82 -1.95
CA ASP A 361 -17.51 -12.48 -0.54
C ASP A 361 -17.11 -11.05 -0.17
N ILE A 362 -17.52 -10.10 -1.00
CA ILE A 362 -17.36 -8.66 -0.76
C ILE A 362 -18.37 -8.26 0.33
N LYS A 363 -17.88 -7.64 1.40
CA LYS A 363 -18.72 -7.37 2.58
C LYS A 363 -19.72 -6.25 2.37
N ASP A 364 -19.32 -5.21 1.66
CA ASP A 364 -20.15 -4.04 1.39
C ASP A 364 -20.38 -3.86 -0.12
N GLU A 365 -19.66 -3.03 -0.84
CA GLU A 365 -19.89 -2.74 -2.26
C GLU A 365 -18.91 -3.44 -3.19
N ALA A 366 -19.39 -4.03 -4.29
CA ALA A 366 -18.50 -4.54 -5.31
C ALA A 366 -17.76 -3.40 -6.04
N ILE A 367 -18.48 -2.30 -6.34
CA ILE A 367 -17.92 -1.08 -6.91
C ILE A 367 -18.47 0.12 -6.13
N VAL A 368 -17.60 1.01 -5.64
CA VAL A 368 -18.03 2.21 -4.93
C VAL A 368 -17.29 3.46 -5.39
N PHE A 369 -18.04 4.54 -5.63
CA PHE A 369 -17.56 5.91 -5.82
C PHE A 369 -18.04 6.74 -4.63
N GLU A 370 -17.13 7.28 -3.82
CA GLU A 370 -17.44 8.06 -2.62
C GLU A 370 -16.70 9.40 -2.67
N CYS A 371 -17.42 10.49 -2.89
CA CYS A 371 -16.84 11.84 -3.00
C CYS A 371 -16.89 12.63 -1.68
N THR A 372 -17.48 12.07 -0.62
CA THR A 372 -17.61 12.70 0.71
C THR A 372 -16.71 12.10 1.78
N TYR A 373 -15.72 11.30 1.36
CA TYR A 373 -14.88 10.50 2.26
C TYR A 373 -14.09 11.36 3.26
N ILE A 374 -14.35 11.14 4.54
CA ILE A 374 -13.69 11.73 5.71
C ILE A 374 -13.30 13.21 5.54
N ASP A 375 -14.25 14.09 5.34
CA ASP A 375 -14.02 15.48 5.64
C ASP A 375 -15.01 15.95 6.69
N LYS A 376 -14.58 16.00 7.96
CA LYS A 376 -15.40 16.49 9.08
C LYS A 376 -15.86 17.94 8.87
N LYS A 377 -15.16 18.69 8.04
CA LYS A 377 -15.50 20.07 7.69
C LYS A 377 -16.60 20.13 6.64
N TYR A 378 -16.66 19.14 5.77
CA TYR A 378 -17.59 19.08 4.65
C TYR A 378 -18.55 17.87 4.70
N SER A 379 -18.40 16.98 5.72
CA SER A 379 -19.37 15.91 5.93
C SER A 379 -20.72 16.53 6.31
N VAL A 380 -21.68 16.38 5.45
CA VAL A 380 -23.09 16.67 5.75
C VAL A 380 -23.48 15.71 6.87
N LYS A 381 -23.72 16.22 8.08
CA LYS A 381 -24.41 15.42 9.10
C LYS A 381 -25.83 15.23 8.59
N GLU A 382 -26.28 13.99 8.52
CA GLU A 382 -27.60 13.56 8.04
C GLU A 382 -28.80 14.32 8.67
N ASP A 383 -28.59 15.04 9.76
CA ASP A 383 -29.64 15.72 10.52
C ASP A 383 -29.89 17.20 10.13
N LYS A 384 -29.20 17.75 9.14
CA LYS A 384 -29.49 19.08 8.62
C LYS A 384 -29.60 19.05 7.11
N ALA A 385 -30.84 18.97 6.64
CA ALA A 385 -31.23 19.13 5.25
C ALA A 385 -31.04 20.58 4.72
N GLU A 386 -29.87 21.17 4.93
CA GLU A 386 -29.40 22.29 4.15
C GLU A 386 -28.65 21.72 2.95
N THR A 387 -29.23 21.90 1.77
CA THR A 387 -28.60 21.62 0.47
C THR A 387 -27.38 22.50 0.33
N VAL A 388 -26.26 22.06 0.84
CA VAL A 388 -24.98 22.73 0.62
C VAL A 388 -24.59 22.47 -0.83
N THR A 389 -24.65 23.51 -1.65
CA THR A 389 -24.17 23.45 -3.04
C THR A 389 -22.70 23.82 -3.06
N TYR A 390 -21.85 22.91 -3.50
CA TYR A 390 -20.41 23.13 -3.60
C TYR A 390 -20.10 23.78 -4.96
N THR A 391 -19.96 25.08 -5.04
CA THR A 391 -19.64 25.80 -6.29
C THR A 391 -18.16 26.11 -6.43
N ASP A 392 -17.42 26.23 -5.32
CA ASP A 392 -15.99 26.56 -5.28
C ASP A 392 -15.25 25.63 -4.30
N ALA A 393 -15.27 24.33 -4.58
CA ALA A 393 -14.60 23.34 -3.75
C ALA A 393 -13.17 23.08 -4.26
N PRO A 394 -12.12 23.62 -3.61
CA PRO A 394 -10.75 23.38 -4.04
C PRO A 394 -10.40 21.91 -3.91
N PHE A 395 -9.76 21.36 -4.94
CA PHE A 395 -9.33 19.97 -4.96
C PHE A 395 -10.49 18.99 -4.71
N ALA A 396 -11.64 19.23 -5.33
CA ALA A 396 -12.73 18.28 -5.34
C ALA A 396 -12.35 17.00 -6.11
N PRO A 397 -12.89 15.83 -5.76
CA PRO A 397 -12.71 14.63 -6.56
C PRO A 397 -13.37 14.78 -7.94
N ASP A 398 -12.70 14.27 -8.95
CA ASP A 398 -13.16 14.20 -10.33
C ASP A 398 -12.88 12.79 -10.87
N PHE A 399 -13.81 11.88 -10.66
CA PHE A 399 -13.78 10.50 -11.14
C PHE A 399 -14.44 10.44 -12.52
N GLY A 400 -13.64 10.63 -13.56
CA GLY A 400 -14.09 10.62 -14.96
C GLY A 400 -13.25 9.72 -15.86
N ASP A 401 -13.74 9.48 -17.09
CA ASP A 401 -13.06 8.66 -18.10
C ASP A 401 -12.64 7.27 -17.57
N ILE A 402 -13.62 6.57 -16.96
CA ILE A 402 -13.44 5.27 -16.30
C ILE A 402 -14.25 4.19 -17.04
N HIS A 403 -13.56 3.18 -17.54
CA HIS A 403 -14.15 2.08 -18.29
C HIS A 403 -13.96 0.76 -17.56
N ILE A 404 -15.05 0.18 -17.08
CA ILE A 404 -15.08 -1.09 -16.32
C ILE A 404 -15.83 -2.13 -17.15
N SER A 405 -15.22 -3.30 -17.35
CA SER A 405 -15.86 -4.39 -18.11
C SER A 405 -15.49 -5.76 -17.58
N ASN A 406 -16.32 -6.76 -17.91
CA ASN A 406 -16.05 -8.17 -17.57
C ASN A 406 -15.84 -8.38 -16.04
N VAL A 407 -16.62 -7.72 -15.20
CA VAL A 407 -16.58 -7.93 -13.75
C VAL A 407 -17.54 -9.04 -13.37
N VAL A 408 -17.07 -10.01 -12.61
CA VAL A 408 -17.92 -11.04 -11.99
C VAL A 408 -17.77 -10.91 -10.47
N CYS A 409 -18.82 -10.48 -9.79
CA CYS A 409 -18.87 -10.45 -8.34
C CYS A 409 -19.84 -11.50 -7.82
N ARG A 410 -19.33 -12.47 -7.06
CA ARG A 410 -20.13 -13.46 -6.34
C ARG A 410 -20.29 -13.02 -4.90
N ASN A 411 -21.44 -12.49 -4.55
CA ASN A 411 -21.80 -12.06 -3.20
C ASN A 411 -21.16 -10.73 -2.79
N ALA A 412 -21.95 -9.69 -2.92
CA ALA A 412 -21.73 -8.38 -2.30
C ALA A 412 -23.02 -7.93 -1.59
N LYS A 413 -22.94 -6.98 -0.69
CA LYS A 413 -24.14 -6.36 -0.10
C LYS A 413 -24.80 -5.45 -1.12
N THR A 414 -24.04 -4.57 -1.75
CA THR A 414 -24.45 -3.69 -2.84
C THR A 414 -23.58 -3.95 -4.06
N ALA A 415 -24.18 -4.04 -5.25
CA ALA A 415 -23.41 -4.27 -6.45
C ALA A 415 -22.63 -3.01 -6.87
N ILE A 416 -23.30 -1.88 -7.05
CA ILE A 416 -22.68 -0.62 -7.45
C ILE A 416 -23.24 0.53 -6.61
N SER A 417 -22.36 1.32 -5.99
CA SER A 417 -22.71 2.53 -5.25
C SER A 417 -21.95 3.73 -5.81
N ALA A 418 -22.61 4.88 -5.93
CA ALA A 418 -21.98 6.11 -6.41
C ALA A 418 -22.59 7.33 -5.72
N HIS A 419 -21.81 8.00 -4.88
CA HIS A 419 -22.21 9.16 -4.10
C HIS A 419 -21.30 10.35 -4.43
N GLY A 420 -21.90 11.32 -5.14
CA GLY A 420 -21.23 12.55 -5.56
C GLY A 420 -21.32 13.66 -4.51
N LEU A 421 -20.95 14.87 -4.93
CA LEU A 421 -21.12 16.09 -4.15
C LEU A 421 -22.25 16.92 -4.74
N PRO A 422 -23.18 17.43 -3.93
CA PRO A 422 -24.25 18.30 -4.43
C PRO A 422 -23.69 19.51 -5.18
N GLY A 423 -24.17 19.74 -6.42
CA GLY A 423 -23.73 20.85 -7.26
C GLY A 423 -22.42 20.65 -8.02
N LEU A 424 -21.70 19.54 -7.81
CA LEU A 424 -20.49 19.20 -8.54
C LEU A 424 -20.65 17.88 -9.29
N LYS A 425 -20.19 17.83 -10.53
CA LYS A 425 -20.13 16.60 -11.32
C LYS A 425 -18.85 15.83 -11.00
N CYS A 426 -18.83 15.13 -9.84
CA CYS A 426 -17.65 14.43 -9.35
C CYS A 426 -17.48 13.01 -9.88
N VAL A 427 -18.56 12.41 -10.41
CA VAL A 427 -18.55 11.07 -11.02
C VAL A 427 -19.21 11.18 -12.36
N HIS A 428 -18.45 11.04 -13.46
CA HIS A 428 -18.95 11.23 -14.81
C HIS A 428 -18.16 10.43 -15.84
N ASP A 429 -18.76 10.20 -16.99
CA ASP A 429 -18.15 9.41 -18.07
C ASP A 429 -17.62 8.04 -17.57
N VAL A 430 -18.41 7.41 -16.67
CA VAL A 430 -18.13 6.09 -16.13
C VAL A 430 -18.97 5.07 -16.88
N THR A 431 -18.34 4.04 -17.42
CA THR A 431 -19.04 2.93 -18.07
C THR A 431 -18.77 1.62 -17.35
N ILE A 432 -19.84 0.83 -17.12
CA ILE A 432 -19.75 -0.54 -16.59
C ILE A 432 -20.47 -1.45 -17.58
N ASP A 433 -19.73 -2.35 -18.21
CA ASP A 433 -20.25 -3.18 -19.30
C ASP A 433 -19.97 -4.67 -19.10
N ASN A 434 -20.80 -5.53 -19.70
CA ASN A 434 -20.62 -6.98 -19.78
C ASN A 434 -20.25 -7.63 -18.42
N SER A 435 -20.96 -7.25 -17.35
CA SER A 435 -20.63 -7.66 -15.99
C SER A 435 -21.76 -8.46 -15.35
N THR A 436 -21.46 -9.16 -14.26
CA THR A 436 -22.46 -9.93 -13.50
C THR A 436 -22.22 -9.75 -12.02
N PHE A 437 -23.26 -9.25 -11.31
CA PHE A 437 -23.21 -9.02 -9.87
C PHE A 437 -24.28 -9.85 -9.16
N PHE A 438 -23.84 -10.67 -8.21
CA PHE A 438 -24.72 -11.29 -7.22
C PHE A 438 -24.68 -10.46 -5.95
N TYR A 439 -25.83 -9.98 -5.47
CA TYR A 439 -25.92 -9.07 -4.35
C TYR A 439 -27.05 -9.46 -3.37
N THR A 440 -26.96 -8.98 -2.11
CA THR A 440 -27.92 -9.35 -1.06
C THR A 440 -28.92 -8.24 -0.72
N LYS A 441 -28.61 -6.97 -0.99
CA LYS A 441 -29.49 -5.82 -0.63
C LYS A 441 -29.85 -4.94 -1.80
N THR A 442 -28.89 -4.38 -2.51
CA THR A 442 -29.12 -3.34 -3.50
C THR A 442 -28.29 -3.57 -4.75
N ASP A 443 -28.91 -3.49 -5.91
CA ASP A 443 -28.19 -3.57 -7.20
C ASP A 443 -27.44 -2.26 -7.50
N LYS A 444 -28.08 -1.11 -7.32
CA LYS A 444 -27.52 0.22 -7.59
C LYS A 444 -28.00 1.22 -6.54
N ASP A 445 -27.05 1.99 -6.01
CA ASP A 445 -27.30 3.07 -5.05
C ASP A 445 -26.56 4.34 -5.53
N PHE A 446 -27.30 5.22 -6.23
CA PHE A 446 -26.75 6.40 -6.89
C PHE A 446 -27.44 7.66 -6.37
N ASP A 447 -26.64 8.68 -6.07
CA ASP A 447 -27.11 10.00 -5.68
C ASP A 447 -26.29 11.15 -6.31
N ASN A 448 -26.67 12.39 -5.95
CA ASN A 448 -25.86 13.60 -6.18
C ASN A 448 -25.28 13.75 -7.60
N ASN A 449 -26.16 13.61 -8.61
CA ASN A 449 -25.82 13.94 -9.99
C ASN A 449 -24.63 13.14 -10.57
N VAL A 450 -24.56 11.85 -10.27
CA VAL A 450 -23.56 10.94 -10.83
C VAL A 450 -23.97 10.47 -12.23
N ASP A 451 -22.98 10.29 -13.12
CA ASP A 451 -23.17 9.81 -14.49
C ASP A 451 -22.42 8.48 -14.68
N VAL A 452 -23.11 7.39 -14.37
CA VAL A 452 -22.62 6.02 -14.49
C VAL A 452 -23.52 5.25 -15.45
N LYS A 453 -22.99 4.90 -16.59
CA LYS A 453 -23.70 4.13 -17.62
C LYS A 453 -23.42 2.64 -17.44
N VAL A 454 -24.47 1.86 -17.19
CA VAL A 454 -24.40 0.40 -17.03
C VAL A 454 -25.07 -0.27 -18.22
N THR A 455 -24.33 -1.11 -18.95
CA THR A 455 -24.79 -1.82 -20.14
C THR A 455 -24.47 -3.32 -20.07
N ASN A 456 -25.24 -4.15 -20.74
CA ASN A 456 -25.03 -5.61 -20.85
C ASN A 456 -24.70 -6.30 -19.51
N THR A 457 -25.21 -5.77 -18.40
CA THR A 457 -24.85 -6.20 -17.04
C THR A 457 -26.01 -6.89 -16.36
N LYS A 458 -25.75 -8.01 -15.71
CA LYS A 458 -26.72 -8.81 -14.97
C LYS A 458 -26.62 -8.51 -13.47
N PHE A 459 -27.76 -8.29 -12.85
CA PHE A 459 -27.91 -8.15 -11.41
C PHE A 459 -28.79 -9.31 -10.91
N VAL A 460 -28.25 -10.08 -9.99
CA VAL A 460 -28.92 -11.28 -9.46
C VAL A 460 -28.96 -11.18 -7.94
N THR A 461 -30.17 -11.22 -7.38
CA THR A 461 -30.32 -11.31 -5.95
C THR A 461 -29.77 -12.62 -5.43
N PHE A 462 -28.96 -12.56 -4.39
CA PHE A 462 -28.38 -13.71 -3.75
C PHE A 462 -29.00 -13.90 -2.36
N ASP A 463 -29.88 -14.86 -2.23
CA ASP A 463 -30.46 -15.26 -0.94
C ASP A 463 -29.44 -16.15 -0.20
N LYS A 464 -29.04 -15.71 0.99
CA LYS A 464 -28.17 -16.51 1.88
C LYS A 464 -28.97 -17.54 2.65
#